data_ba0680526f7d2fc92f6b681365c16c78
#
_entry.id   ba0680526f7d2fc92f6b681365c16c78
#
_cell.length_a   1.000
_cell.length_b   1.000
_cell.length_c   1.000
_cell.angle_alpha   90.00
_cell.angle_beta   90.00
_cell.angle_gamma   90.00
#
_symmetry.space_group_name_H-M   'P 1'
#
loop_
_entity.id
_entity.type
_entity.pdbx_description
1 polymer ?
#
loop_
_entity_poly.entity_id
_entity_poly.type
_entity_poly.pdbx_seq_one_letter_code
_entity_poly.pdbx_strand_id
1 'polypeptide(L)'
;MALRLGDTVPDFTAETTEGTIRFHEWLGDSWCVFFSHPKDFTPVCTTELGRVAKLKKEFEKRGVKPIAISVDSMESHKGWIPDINETQKTKVDFPLIADPERKTAILYDMLDPNSKDNLTARSVYVIGPDKKIKFMITYPASTGRNFDEILRAIDSVQLTANYSVATPADWKHGEDCIIVPSVSDEDAKTKFPKGFSRIKAYLRVTPQPNLK
;
A
#
# COMPACT_ATOMS: atom_id res chain seq x y z
N MET A 1 10.79 -15.56 -8.44
CA MET A 1 10.05 -16.23 -7.33
C MET A 1 9.04 -15.22 -6.83
N ALA A 2 7.77 -15.57 -6.79
CA ALA A 2 6.71 -14.63 -6.37
C ALA A 2 6.92 -14.19 -4.91
N LEU A 3 6.82 -12.90 -4.65
CA LEU A 3 6.88 -12.32 -3.31
C LEU A 3 5.62 -12.69 -2.51
N ARG A 4 5.79 -12.91 -1.19
CA ARG A 4 4.72 -13.32 -0.27
C ARG A 4 4.62 -12.38 0.92
N LEU A 5 3.51 -12.44 1.64
CA LEU A 5 3.35 -11.72 2.91
C LEU A 5 4.47 -12.09 3.88
N GLY A 6 5.12 -11.07 4.45
CA GLY A 6 6.23 -11.23 5.38
C GLY A 6 7.61 -11.31 4.74
N ASP A 7 7.70 -11.49 3.42
CA ASP A 7 8.98 -11.49 2.71
C ASP A 7 9.61 -10.09 2.76
N THR A 8 10.94 -10.05 2.87
CA THR A 8 11.71 -8.83 2.68
C THR A 8 11.76 -8.52 1.20
N VAL A 9 11.30 -7.33 0.81
CA VAL A 9 11.33 -6.90 -0.58
C VAL A 9 12.76 -6.66 -1.06
N PRO A 10 13.08 -7.03 -2.30
CA PRO A 10 14.40 -6.76 -2.87
C PRO A 10 14.64 -5.25 -3.05
N ASP A 11 15.88 -4.81 -2.84
CA ASP A 11 16.32 -3.46 -3.18
C ASP A 11 16.54 -3.33 -4.69
N PHE A 12 16.32 -2.14 -5.23
CA PHE A 12 16.58 -1.83 -6.64
C PHE A 12 16.91 -0.34 -6.81
N THR A 13 17.51 -0.03 -7.93
CA THR A 13 17.68 1.36 -8.39
C THR A 13 16.84 1.57 -9.64
N ALA A 14 16.08 2.66 -9.69
CA ALA A 14 15.21 2.98 -10.82
C ALA A 14 15.15 4.48 -11.09
N GLU A 15 14.93 4.82 -12.37
CA GLU A 15 14.59 6.17 -12.81
C GLU A 15 13.11 6.43 -12.52
N THR A 16 12.82 7.58 -11.93
CA THR A 16 11.46 8.03 -11.65
C THR A 16 11.23 9.45 -12.15
N THR A 17 9.97 9.86 -12.20
CA THR A 17 9.58 11.23 -12.53
C THR A 17 10.16 12.29 -11.59
N GLU A 18 10.62 11.88 -10.42
CA GLU A 18 11.25 12.75 -9.39
C GLU A 18 12.77 12.53 -9.25
N GLY A 19 13.39 11.83 -10.22
CA GLY A 19 14.81 11.50 -10.26
C GLY A 19 15.10 10.04 -9.98
N THR A 20 16.38 9.68 -10.01
CA THR A 20 16.82 8.31 -9.72
C THR A 20 16.71 8.02 -8.23
N ILE A 21 16.14 6.87 -7.88
CA ILE A 21 16.05 6.40 -6.50
C ILE A 21 16.74 5.06 -6.34
N ARG A 22 17.31 4.83 -5.14
CA ARG A 22 17.57 3.52 -4.59
C ARG A 22 16.46 3.20 -3.59
N PHE A 23 15.68 2.16 -3.85
CA PHE A 23 14.38 1.96 -3.20
C PHE A 23 14.44 1.87 -1.68
N HIS A 24 15.35 1.07 -1.12
CA HIS A 24 15.46 0.94 0.34
C HIS A 24 15.92 2.24 1.01
N GLU A 25 16.81 2.99 0.38
CA GLU A 25 17.27 4.29 0.85
C GLU A 25 16.13 5.33 0.75
N TRP A 26 15.44 5.39 -0.39
CA TRP A 26 14.28 6.27 -0.59
C TRP A 26 13.16 5.98 0.41
N LEU A 27 12.88 4.71 0.69
CA LEU A 27 11.87 4.29 1.66
C LEU A 27 12.25 4.75 3.07
N GLY A 28 13.53 4.59 3.48
CA GLY A 28 13.97 4.92 4.84
C GLY A 28 13.15 4.16 5.88
N ASP A 29 12.74 4.85 6.95
CA ASP A 29 11.90 4.30 8.03
C ASP A 29 10.40 4.54 7.80
N SER A 30 10.02 4.91 6.58
CA SER A 30 8.61 5.12 6.22
C SER A 30 7.92 3.81 5.84
N TRP A 31 6.59 3.83 5.84
CA TRP A 31 5.79 2.86 5.11
C TRP A 31 5.71 3.23 3.63
N CYS A 32 5.41 2.27 2.79
CA CYS A 32 5.23 2.50 1.36
C CYS A 32 3.96 1.82 0.85
N VAL A 33 3.26 2.46 -0.07
CA VAL A 33 2.32 1.83 -0.98
C VAL A 33 2.96 1.81 -2.37
N PHE A 34 3.48 0.65 -2.76
CA PHE A 34 4.09 0.42 -4.06
C PHE A 34 3.09 -0.28 -4.97
N PHE A 35 2.72 0.37 -6.07
CA PHE A 35 1.66 -0.13 -6.93
C PHE A 35 2.00 -0.01 -8.41
N SER A 36 1.60 -1.01 -9.19
CA SER A 36 1.75 -1.01 -10.65
C SER A 36 0.46 -0.58 -11.35
N HIS A 37 0.59 -0.03 -12.55
CA HIS A 37 -0.50 0.22 -13.47
C HIS A 37 -0.16 -0.29 -14.88
N PRO A 38 -1.13 -0.83 -15.62
CA PRO A 38 -0.88 -1.50 -16.89
C PRO A 38 -0.21 -0.62 -17.95
N LYS A 39 -0.73 0.60 -18.16
CA LYS A 39 -0.25 1.46 -19.26
C LYS A 39 -0.65 2.92 -19.07
N ASP A 40 0.26 3.82 -19.43
CA ASP A 40 -0.02 5.25 -19.50
C ASP A 40 -1.10 5.57 -20.55
N PHE A 41 -1.67 6.76 -20.46
CA PHE A 41 -2.70 7.28 -21.38
C PHE A 41 -3.92 6.34 -21.50
N THR A 42 -4.29 5.65 -20.40
CA THR A 42 -5.47 4.79 -20.34
C THR A 42 -6.48 5.29 -19.30
N PRO A 43 -7.80 5.11 -19.53
CA PRO A 43 -8.82 5.71 -18.69
C PRO A 43 -8.74 5.30 -17.22
N VAL A 44 -8.65 4.00 -16.93
CA VAL A 44 -8.64 3.50 -15.55
C VAL A 44 -7.38 3.93 -14.81
N CYS A 45 -6.20 3.84 -15.46
CA CYS A 45 -4.94 4.27 -14.85
C CYS A 45 -4.94 5.76 -14.53
N THR A 46 -5.51 6.60 -15.42
CA THR A 46 -5.68 8.04 -15.18
C THR A 46 -6.49 8.30 -13.91
N THR A 47 -7.61 7.60 -13.72
CA THR A 47 -8.44 7.76 -12.52
C THR A 47 -7.72 7.28 -11.25
N GLU A 48 -6.94 6.21 -11.31
CA GLU A 48 -6.20 5.67 -10.18
C GLU A 48 -5.08 6.59 -9.71
N LEU A 49 -4.22 7.06 -10.62
CA LEU A 49 -3.12 7.98 -10.27
C LEU A 49 -3.67 9.30 -9.75
N GLY A 50 -4.74 9.81 -10.36
CA GLY A 50 -5.46 10.97 -9.86
C GLY A 50 -6.05 10.76 -8.46
N ARG A 51 -6.58 9.57 -8.16
CA ARG A 51 -7.10 9.25 -6.81
C ARG A 51 -5.96 9.21 -5.79
N VAL A 52 -4.83 8.56 -6.10
CA VAL A 52 -3.64 8.53 -5.22
C VAL A 52 -3.16 9.94 -4.93
N ALA A 53 -3.05 10.80 -5.93
CA ALA A 53 -2.66 12.20 -5.76
C ALA A 53 -3.61 12.97 -4.83
N LYS A 54 -4.93 12.77 -4.97
CA LYS A 54 -5.94 13.37 -4.06
C LYS A 54 -5.83 12.86 -2.63
N LEU A 55 -5.34 11.64 -2.43
CA LEU A 55 -5.18 11.01 -1.12
C LEU A 55 -3.81 11.30 -0.48
N LYS A 56 -2.96 12.12 -1.08
CA LYS A 56 -1.62 12.43 -0.56
C LYS A 56 -1.60 12.73 0.94
N LYS A 57 -2.45 13.64 1.39
CA LYS A 57 -2.55 14.01 2.81
C LYS A 57 -2.93 12.82 3.72
N GLU A 58 -3.73 11.88 3.20
CA GLU A 58 -4.11 10.68 3.96
C GLU A 58 -2.94 9.70 4.05
N PHE A 59 -2.12 9.58 3.01
CA PHE A 59 -0.86 8.82 3.07
C PHE A 59 0.14 9.48 4.01
N GLU A 60 0.35 10.80 3.91
CA GLU A 60 1.26 11.57 4.78
C GLU A 60 0.92 11.43 6.27
N LYS A 61 -0.37 11.53 6.63
CA LYS A 61 -0.85 11.33 8.02
C LYS A 61 -0.47 9.96 8.60
N ARG A 62 -0.29 8.97 7.74
CA ARG A 62 0.06 7.58 8.10
C ARG A 62 1.55 7.29 7.96
N GLY A 63 2.36 8.28 7.58
CA GLY A 63 3.79 8.09 7.29
C GLY A 63 4.03 7.14 6.12
N VAL A 64 3.16 7.16 5.12
CA VAL A 64 3.19 6.28 3.94
C VAL A 64 3.62 7.07 2.71
N LYS A 65 4.60 6.56 1.98
CA LYS A 65 5.06 7.09 0.69
C LYS A 65 4.42 6.30 -0.45
N PRO A 66 3.60 6.93 -1.32
CA PRO A 66 3.13 6.28 -2.54
C PRO A 66 4.22 6.29 -3.62
N ILE A 67 4.31 5.21 -4.39
CA ILE A 67 5.16 5.09 -5.57
C ILE A 67 4.49 4.17 -6.59
N ALA A 68 4.44 4.60 -7.84
CA ALA A 68 3.86 3.84 -8.93
C ALA A 68 4.94 3.27 -9.86
N ILE A 69 4.60 2.22 -10.61
CA ILE A 69 5.44 1.64 -11.66
C ILE A 69 4.58 1.20 -12.85
N SER A 70 5.11 1.40 -14.05
CA SER A 70 4.67 0.69 -15.25
C SER A 70 5.86 0.40 -16.16
N VAL A 71 5.61 -0.33 -17.23
CA VAL A 71 6.62 -0.64 -18.27
C VAL A 71 6.74 0.48 -19.32
N ASP A 72 6.07 1.60 -19.12
CA ASP A 72 6.18 2.76 -20.00
C ASP A 72 7.49 3.52 -19.79
N SER A 73 7.84 4.35 -20.76
CA SER A 73 9.06 5.17 -20.72
C SER A 73 8.90 6.41 -19.84
N MET A 74 10.02 6.99 -19.42
CA MET A 74 10.05 8.26 -18.69
C MET A 74 9.38 9.40 -19.47
N GLU A 75 9.57 9.43 -20.77
CA GLU A 75 8.94 10.42 -21.65
C GLU A 75 7.41 10.27 -21.62
N SER A 76 6.91 9.02 -21.68
CA SER A 76 5.49 8.73 -21.56
C SER A 76 4.92 9.26 -20.24
N HIS A 77 5.52 8.92 -19.11
CA HIS A 77 5.08 9.40 -17.78
C HIS A 77 5.02 10.92 -17.71
N LYS A 78 6.10 11.59 -18.16
CA LYS A 78 6.17 13.07 -18.14
C LYS A 78 5.11 13.71 -19.03
N GLY A 79 4.83 13.10 -20.19
CA GLY A 79 3.77 13.55 -21.10
C GLY A 79 2.37 13.34 -20.57
N TRP A 80 2.15 12.28 -19.78
CA TRP A 80 0.84 11.91 -19.27
C TRP A 80 0.43 12.61 -17.97
N ILE A 81 1.38 12.96 -17.11
CA ILE A 81 1.09 13.66 -15.84
C ILE A 81 0.23 14.92 -16.01
N PRO A 82 0.47 15.81 -17.01
CA PRO A 82 -0.41 16.95 -17.26
C PRO A 82 -1.87 16.57 -17.51
N ASP A 83 -2.12 15.53 -18.31
CA ASP A 83 -3.47 15.05 -18.62
C ASP A 83 -4.17 14.50 -17.36
N ILE A 84 -3.43 13.78 -16.48
CA ILE A 84 -3.96 13.33 -15.19
C ILE A 84 -4.34 14.55 -14.33
N ASN A 85 -3.44 15.53 -14.23
CA ASN A 85 -3.66 16.72 -13.42
C ASN A 85 -4.88 17.51 -13.87
N GLU A 86 -5.04 17.71 -15.18
CA GLU A 86 -6.18 18.41 -15.78
C GLU A 86 -7.48 17.63 -15.55
N THR A 87 -7.53 16.36 -15.99
CA THR A 87 -8.76 15.57 -16.00
C THR A 87 -9.23 15.20 -14.60
N GLN A 88 -8.29 14.94 -13.68
CA GLN A 88 -8.60 14.57 -12.31
C GLN A 88 -8.61 15.75 -11.33
N LYS A 89 -8.32 16.99 -11.79
CA LYS A 89 -8.27 18.22 -10.99
C LYS A 89 -7.39 18.04 -9.73
N THR A 90 -6.15 17.60 -9.92
CA THR A 90 -5.17 17.28 -8.88
C THR A 90 -3.77 17.59 -9.37
N LYS A 91 -2.77 17.32 -8.55
CA LYS A 91 -1.35 17.37 -8.93
C LYS A 91 -0.72 16.03 -8.54
N VAL A 92 -0.26 15.28 -9.53
CA VAL A 92 0.58 14.10 -9.29
C VAL A 92 1.94 14.59 -8.82
N ASP A 93 2.29 14.26 -7.59
CA ASP A 93 3.50 14.68 -6.88
C ASP A 93 4.07 13.54 -6.03
N PHE A 94 4.09 12.37 -6.61
CA PHE A 94 4.75 11.17 -6.13
C PHE A 94 5.47 10.48 -7.29
N PRO A 95 6.55 9.72 -7.03
CA PRO A 95 7.36 9.14 -8.09
C PRO A 95 6.62 8.06 -8.89
N LEU A 96 6.76 8.14 -10.22
CA LEU A 96 6.40 7.10 -11.18
C LEU A 96 7.69 6.49 -11.71
N ILE A 97 7.89 5.19 -11.51
CA ILE A 97 9.02 4.42 -12.02
C ILE A 97 8.77 4.07 -13.48
N ALA A 98 9.71 4.46 -14.35
CA ALA A 98 9.76 4.00 -15.72
C ALA A 98 10.58 2.70 -15.79
N ASP A 99 9.93 1.59 -16.16
CA ASP A 99 10.57 0.27 -16.23
C ASP A 99 10.40 -0.41 -17.60
N PRO A 100 10.83 0.22 -18.72
CA PRO A 100 10.66 -0.33 -20.07
C PRO A 100 11.37 -1.66 -20.28
N GLU A 101 12.41 -1.94 -19.51
CA GLU A 101 13.12 -3.22 -19.51
C GLU A 101 12.48 -4.28 -18.60
N ARG A 102 11.41 -3.94 -17.88
CA ARG A 102 10.65 -4.81 -16.99
C ARG A 102 11.46 -5.39 -15.81
N LYS A 103 12.61 -4.84 -15.49
CA LYS A 103 13.51 -5.35 -14.44
C LYS A 103 12.85 -5.34 -13.08
N THR A 104 12.30 -4.21 -12.69
CA THR A 104 11.63 -4.05 -11.39
C THR A 104 10.27 -4.76 -11.38
N ALA A 105 9.52 -4.71 -12.47
CA ALA A 105 8.23 -5.39 -12.59
C ALA A 105 8.37 -6.92 -12.49
N ILE A 106 9.43 -7.51 -13.07
CA ILE A 106 9.76 -8.94 -12.93
C ILE A 106 10.19 -9.25 -11.49
N LEU A 107 11.07 -8.41 -10.91
CA LEU A 107 11.60 -8.59 -9.57
C LEU A 107 10.50 -8.63 -8.51
N TYR A 108 9.43 -7.84 -8.72
CA TYR A 108 8.27 -7.74 -7.82
C TYR A 108 7.06 -8.56 -8.27
N ASP A 109 7.21 -9.41 -9.29
CA ASP A 109 6.13 -10.26 -9.82
C ASP A 109 4.85 -9.45 -10.16
N MET A 110 5.05 -8.29 -10.79
CA MET A 110 3.96 -7.35 -11.14
C MET A 110 3.47 -7.49 -12.58
N LEU A 111 4.13 -8.30 -13.43
CA LEU A 111 3.67 -8.52 -14.80
C LEU A 111 2.41 -9.39 -14.81
N ASP A 112 1.50 -9.08 -15.72
CA ASP A 112 0.36 -9.96 -16.00
C ASP A 112 0.79 -11.03 -17.01
N PRO A 113 0.93 -12.31 -16.60
CA PRO A 113 1.40 -13.38 -17.48
C PRO A 113 0.41 -13.69 -18.62
N ASN A 114 -0.83 -13.21 -18.51
CA ASN A 114 -1.87 -13.38 -19.52
C ASN A 114 -2.02 -12.14 -20.43
N SER A 115 -1.29 -11.09 -20.18
CA SER A 115 -1.26 -9.91 -21.04
C SER A 115 -0.46 -10.17 -22.31
N LYS A 116 -1.05 -9.88 -23.48
CA LYS A 116 -0.37 -10.04 -24.78
C LYS A 116 0.89 -9.18 -24.93
N ASP A 117 0.90 -8.04 -24.21
CA ASP A 117 1.98 -7.03 -24.33
C ASP A 117 2.95 -7.07 -23.14
N ASN A 118 2.87 -8.10 -22.30
CA ASN A 118 3.66 -8.21 -21.06
C ASN A 118 3.59 -6.94 -20.19
N LEU A 119 2.37 -6.41 -20.04
CA LEU A 119 2.10 -5.26 -19.19
C LEU A 119 2.05 -5.67 -17.72
N THR A 120 2.18 -4.70 -16.83
CA THR A 120 1.94 -4.93 -15.40
C THR A 120 0.45 -5.11 -15.11
N ALA A 121 0.12 -5.98 -14.17
CA ALA A 121 -1.20 -6.03 -13.53
C ALA A 121 -1.40 -4.80 -12.63
N ARG A 122 -2.55 -4.69 -11.96
CA ARG A 122 -2.80 -3.67 -10.93
C ARG A 122 -2.45 -4.22 -9.55
N SER A 123 -1.17 -4.52 -9.34
CA SER A 123 -0.67 -5.00 -8.06
C SER A 123 -0.45 -3.86 -7.07
N VAL A 124 -0.62 -4.15 -5.79
CA VAL A 124 -0.30 -3.26 -4.66
C VAL A 124 0.47 -4.05 -3.63
N TYR A 125 1.58 -3.50 -3.18
CA TYR A 125 2.32 -3.95 -2.00
C TYR A 125 2.35 -2.83 -0.96
N VAL A 126 1.86 -3.09 0.24
CA VAL A 126 2.09 -2.25 1.41
C VAL A 126 3.32 -2.80 2.13
N ILE A 127 4.36 -1.98 2.19
CA ILE A 127 5.68 -2.35 2.70
C ILE A 127 5.93 -1.56 3.97
N GLY A 128 6.34 -2.26 5.04
CA GLY A 128 6.66 -1.64 6.32
C GLY A 128 8.09 -1.06 6.37
N PRO A 129 8.44 -0.32 7.44
CA PRO A 129 9.78 0.21 7.67
C PRO A 129 10.86 -0.87 7.70
N ASP A 130 10.50 -2.08 8.11
CA ASP A 130 11.35 -3.28 8.13
C ASP A 130 11.57 -3.92 6.74
N LYS A 131 11.14 -3.22 5.67
CA LYS A 131 11.25 -3.69 4.28
C LYS A 131 10.48 -4.98 3.99
N LYS A 132 9.47 -5.29 4.80
CA LYS A 132 8.64 -6.51 4.62
C LYS A 132 7.26 -6.17 4.08
N ILE A 133 6.73 -7.06 3.26
CA ILE A 133 5.36 -6.97 2.75
C ILE A 133 4.38 -7.22 3.91
N LYS A 134 3.52 -6.25 4.18
CA LYS A 134 2.49 -6.30 5.23
C LYS A 134 1.09 -6.57 4.69
N PHE A 135 0.85 -6.19 3.45
CA PHE A 135 -0.39 -6.41 2.72
C PHE A 135 -0.08 -6.45 1.23
N MET A 136 -0.82 -7.24 0.49
CA MET A 136 -0.75 -7.25 -0.97
C MET A 136 -2.11 -7.59 -1.57
N ILE A 137 -2.40 -6.99 -2.72
CA ILE A 137 -3.61 -7.27 -3.49
C ILE A 137 -3.34 -7.01 -4.97
N THR A 138 -3.96 -7.80 -5.84
CA THR A 138 -3.84 -7.63 -7.29
C THR A 138 -5.23 -7.62 -7.93
N TYR A 139 -5.43 -6.65 -8.80
CA TYR A 139 -6.66 -6.46 -9.58
C TYR A 139 -6.37 -6.71 -11.06
N PRO A 140 -7.35 -7.21 -11.83
CA PRO A 140 -7.22 -7.30 -13.28
C PRO A 140 -7.18 -5.90 -13.91
N ALA A 141 -6.62 -5.82 -15.13
CA ALA A 141 -6.47 -4.55 -15.85
C ALA A 141 -7.80 -3.78 -16.05
N SER A 142 -8.93 -4.50 -16.13
CA SER A 142 -10.26 -3.92 -16.33
C SER A 142 -10.89 -3.28 -15.08
N THR A 143 -10.32 -3.52 -13.88
CA THR A 143 -10.95 -3.14 -12.61
C THR A 143 -10.08 -2.14 -11.86
N GLY A 144 -10.56 -0.89 -11.72
CA GLY A 144 -9.91 0.12 -10.90
C GLY A 144 -9.94 -0.25 -9.41
N ARG A 145 -8.83 0.05 -8.72
CA ARG A 145 -8.65 -0.29 -7.29
C ARG A 145 -9.47 0.62 -6.38
N ASN A 146 -9.90 0.07 -5.26
CA ASN A 146 -10.48 0.85 -4.17
C ASN A 146 -9.36 1.33 -3.22
N PHE A 147 -8.93 2.59 -3.38
CA PHE A 147 -7.88 3.16 -2.53
C PHE A 147 -8.33 3.47 -1.10
N ASP A 148 -9.62 3.57 -0.83
CA ASP A 148 -10.14 3.68 0.54
C ASP A 148 -9.97 2.36 1.29
N GLU A 149 -10.14 1.22 0.60
CA GLU A 149 -9.79 -0.11 1.16
C GLU A 149 -8.28 -0.26 1.37
N ILE A 150 -7.45 0.24 0.47
CA ILE A 150 -5.99 0.23 0.66
C ILE A 150 -5.60 1.05 1.90
N LEU A 151 -6.18 2.23 2.11
CA LEU A 151 -5.98 3.04 3.33
C LEU A 151 -6.48 2.31 4.58
N ARG A 152 -7.67 1.69 4.52
CA ARG A 152 -8.21 0.88 5.61
C ARG A 152 -7.26 -0.28 5.98
N ALA A 153 -6.74 -0.98 4.98
CA ALA A 153 -5.77 -2.06 5.19
C ALA A 153 -4.46 -1.55 5.79
N ILE A 154 -3.97 -0.38 5.35
CA ILE A 154 -2.80 0.28 5.94
C ILE A 154 -3.04 0.59 7.42
N ASP A 155 -4.18 1.19 7.77
CA ASP A 155 -4.54 1.47 9.17
C ASP A 155 -4.53 0.19 10.01
N SER A 156 -5.08 -0.89 9.48
CA SER A 156 -5.11 -2.19 10.13
C SER A 156 -3.71 -2.77 10.36
N VAL A 157 -2.87 -2.84 9.31
CA VAL A 157 -1.53 -3.45 9.45
C VAL A 157 -0.59 -2.59 10.29
N GLN A 158 -0.74 -1.26 10.29
CA GLN A 158 0.00 -0.38 11.18
C GLN A 158 -0.42 -0.56 12.65
N LEU A 159 -1.72 -0.70 12.90
CA LEU A 159 -2.23 -0.95 14.25
C LEU A 159 -1.73 -2.29 14.79
N THR A 160 -1.87 -3.36 14.02
CA THR A 160 -1.49 -4.71 14.44
C THR A 160 0.04 -4.91 14.55
N ALA A 161 0.82 -4.11 13.82
CA ALA A 161 2.29 -4.11 13.96
C ALA A 161 2.77 -3.52 15.29
N ASN A 162 1.99 -2.61 15.90
CA ASN A 162 2.41 -1.85 17.08
C ASN A 162 1.70 -2.30 18.35
N TYR A 163 0.57 -2.96 18.24
CA TYR A 163 -0.28 -3.37 19.37
C TYR A 163 -0.61 -4.84 19.27
N SER A 164 -0.77 -5.48 20.42
CA SER A 164 -1.15 -6.90 20.52
C SER A 164 -2.64 -7.12 20.24
N VAL A 165 -3.11 -6.62 19.11
CA VAL A 165 -4.50 -6.71 18.62
C VAL A 165 -4.57 -7.24 17.21
N ALA A 166 -5.75 -7.71 16.82
CA ALA A 166 -6.15 -7.99 15.44
C ALA A 166 -7.40 -7.14 15.13
N THR A 167 -7.62 -6.85 13.86
CA THR A 167 -8.82 -6.16 13.40
C THR A 167 -9.86 -7.16 12.92
N PRO A 168 -11.13 -7.05 13.35
CA PRO A 168 -12.18 -7.93 12.85
C PRO A 168 -12.50 -7.69 11.36
N ALA A 169 -13.34 -8.54 10.78
CA ALA A 169 -13.86 -8.34 9.44
C ALA A 169 -14.52 -6.95 9.33
N ASP A 170 -14.32 -6.30 8.18
CA ASP A 170 -14.88 -4.97 7.84
C ASP A 170 -14.46 -3.82 8.78
N TRP A 171 -13.53 -4.06 9.69
CA TRP A 171 -13.05 -3.07 10.66
C TRP A 171 -12.65 -1.75 9.99
N LYS A 172 -13.04 -0.65 10.61
CA LYS A 172 -12.65 0.72 10.23
C LYS A 172 -11.93 1.39 11.38
N HIS A 173 -11.08 2.34 11.04
CA HIS A 173 -10.39 3.17 12.02
C HIS A 173 -11.38 3.81 13.00
N GLY A 174 -11.17 3.59 14.29
CA GLY A 174 -12.05 4.04 15.37
C GLY A 174 -12.90 2.93 15.99
N GLU A 175 -13.03 1.80 15.36
CA GLU A 175 -13.81 0.66 15.87
C GLU A 175 -12.99 -0.23 16.82
N ASP A 176 -13.69 -1.05 17.57
CA ASP A 176 -13.09 -1.99 18.51
C ASP A 176 -12.20 -3.03 17.80
N CYS A 177 -11.18 -3.47 18.52
CA CYS A 177 -10.19 -4.46 18.04
C CYS A 177 -10.31 -5.75 18.86
N ILE A 178 -9.79 -6.84 18.31
CA ILE A 178 -9.71 -8.13 18.98
C ILE A 178 -8.34 -8.24 19.67
N ILE A 179 -8.33 -8.57 20.97
CA ILE A 179 -7.09 -8.89 21.68
C ILE A 179 -6.60 -10.26 21.19
N VAL A 180 -5.33 -10.32 20.77
CA VAL A 180 -4.76 -11.59 20.29
C VAL A 180 -4.73 -12.65 21.41
N PRO A 181 -4.95 -13.95 21.08
CA PRO A 181 -5.03 -15.02 22.10
C PRO A 181 -3.79 -15.18 22.97
N SER A 182 -2.62 -14.77 22.50
CA SER A 182 -1.35 -14.84 23.25
C SER A 182 -1.22 -13.88 24.41
N VAL A 183 -2.12 -12.89 24.52
CA VAL A 183 -2.17 -11.96 25.66
C VAL A 183 -3.05 -12.57 26.76
N SER A 184 -2.50 -12.73 27.98
CA SER A 184 -3.27 -13.16 29.16
C SER A 184 -4.29 -12.09 29.58
N ASP A 185 -5.24 -12.47 30.44
CA ASP A 185 -6.20 -11.48 30.97
C ASP A 185 -5.53 -10.47 31.92
N GLU A 186 -4.50 -10.90 32.66
CA GLU A 186 -3.70 -10.03 33.53
C GLU A 186 -2.95 -9.00 32.66
N ASP A 187 -2.26 -9.45 31.61
CA ASP A 187 -1.55 -8.57 30.67
C ASP A 187 -2.51 -7.63 29.94
N ALA A 188 -3.70 -8.12 29.58
CA ALA A 188 -4.71 -7.32 28.89
C ALA A 188 -5.16 -6.10 29.73
N LYS A 189 -5.30 -6.25 31.05
CA LYS A 189 -5.64 -5.15 31.96
C LYS A 189 -4.60 -4.03 31.94
N THR A 190 -3.34 -4.40 31.80
CA THR A 190 -2.21 -3.43 31.73
C THR A 190 -2.07 -2.84 30.33
N LYS A 191 -2.16 -3.68 29.29
CA LYS A 191 -1.96 -3.25 27.89
C LYS A 191 -3.11 -2.42 27.34
N PHE A 192 -4.32 -2.65 27.83
CA PHE A 192 -5.55 -1.98 27.36
C PHE A 192 -6.26 -1.25 28.51
N PRO A 193 -5.75 -0.09 28.92
CA PRO A 193 -6.26 0.65 30.09
C PRO A 193 -7.69 1.16 29.93
N LYS A 194 -8.19 1.24 28.68
CA LYS A 194 -9.60 1.53 28.40
C LYS A 194 -10.55 0.35 28.68
N GLY A 195 -9.98 -0.79 29.11
CA GLY A 195 -10.72 -2.01 29.40
C GLY A 195 -10.93 -2.89 28.17
N PHE A 196 -11.51 -4.05 28.41
CA PHE A 196 -11.91 -5.00 27.37
C PHE A 196 -13.13 -5.80 27.80
N SER A 197 -13.87 -6.30 26.82
CA SER A 197 -15.02 -7.20 27.03
C SER A 197 -14.68 -8.61 26.55
N ARG A 198 -15.08 -9.62 27.32
CA ARG A 198 -14.95 -11.02 26.95
C ARG A 198 -16.29 -11.52 26.40
N ILE A 199 -16.37 -11.72 25.09
CA ILE A 199 -17.53 -12.31 24.43
C ILE A 199 -17.48 -13.84 24.54
N LYS A 200 -16.29 -14.42 24.31
CA LYS A 200 -15.96 -15.85 24.51
C LYS A 200 -14.53 -15.95 25.05
N ALA A 201 -14.16 -17.12 25.51
CA ALA A 201 -12.78 -17.37 25.98
C ALA A 201 -11.72 -16.99 24.93
N TYR A 202 -12.00 -17.21 23.66
CA TYR A 202 -11.13 -16.91 22.53
C TYR A 202 -11.43 -15.55 21.85
N LEU A 203 -12.50 -14.85 22.24
CA LEU A 203 -12.96 -13.61 21.60
C LEU A 203 -13.10 -12.52 22.64
N ARG A 204 -12.10 -11.68 22.74
CA ARG A 204 -12.01 -10.52 23.62
C ARG A 204 -11.84 -9.27 22.77
N VAL A 205 -12.64 -8.24 23.03
CA VAL A 205 -12.63 -6.98 22.29
C VAL A 205 -12.23 -5.82 23.19
N THR A 206 -11.50 -4.87 22.64
CA THR A 206 -11.04 -3.66 23.33
C THR A 206 -11.19 -2.46 22.41
N PRO A 207 -11.47 -1.26 22.92
CA PRO A 207 -11.38 -0.05 22.11
C PRO A 207 -10.02 0.07 21.43
N GLN A 208 -10.00 0.65 20.23
CA GLN A 208 -8.75 0.83 19.48
C GLN A 208 -7.68 1.50 20.36
N PRO A 209 -6.51 0.87 20.58
CA PRO A 209 -5.59 1.29 21.66
C PRO A 209 -4.86 2.60 21.39
N ASN A 210 -4.67 3.01 20.14
CA ASN A 210 -3.96 4.24 19.76
C ASN A 210 -4.87 5.47 19.60
N LEU A 211 -6.14 5.37 19.91
CA LEU A 211 -7.03 6.54 20.04
C LEU A 211 -6.87 7.18 21.42
N LYS A 212 -6.94 8.50 21.50
CA LYS A 212 -6.96 9.26 22.76
C LYS A 212 -8.32 9.20 23.44
#